data_0a595f6a9ff4856a82614a3f7b22207d
#
_entry.id   0a595f6a9ff4856a82614a3f7b22207d
#
_cell.length_a   1.000
_cell.length_b   1.000
_cell.length_c   1.000
_cell.angle_alpha   90.00
_cell.angle_beta   90.00
_cell.angle_gamma   90.00
#
_symmetry.space_group_name_H-M   'P 1'
#
loop_
_entity.id
_entity.type
_entity.pdbx_description
1 polymer ?
#
loop_
_entity_poly.entity_id
_entity_poly.type
_entity_poly.pdbx_seq_one_letter_code
_entity_poly.pdbx_strand_id
1 'polypeptide(L)'
;MSYGQILRDLLAPLGVYRWEGSFQWGELQSEGQDLDGVAEELAHIQREMNLATAQNQGLAQVQALLGVEPGARDMEELRLALAALLRIGGDSFTLAAMNDTLRGCGISAQVAETGDPLHLVVSFPGVGGVPADFGRMQPIIEAILPCHVWVEYTFSAMTWSVLQAQFKDWDSLEGAQITWKGLEKQAL
;
A
#
# COMPACT_ATOMS: atom_id res chain seq x y z
N MET A 1 -13.99 -15.71 26.90
CA MET A 1 -14.04 -16.09 28.35
C MET A 1 -13.31 -14.99 29.06
N SER A 2 -13.92 -14.32 30.06
CA SER A 2 -13.25 -13.22 30.77
C SER A 2 -12.25 -13.75 31.79
N TYR A 3 -11.22 -12.96 32.08
CA TYR A 3 -10.23 -13.34 33.10
C TYR A 3 -10.86 -13.46 34.49
N GLY A 4 -11.89 -12.67 34.82
CA GLY A 4 -12.65 -12.85 36.04
C GLY A 4 -13.26 -14.24 36.20
N GLN A 5 -13.78 -14.81 35.11
CA GLN A 5 -14.29 -16.18 35.08
C GLN A 5 -13.16 -17.22 35.22
N ILE A 6 -12.04 -16.99 34.56
CA ILE A 6 -10.86 -17.86 34.67
C ILE A 6 -10.31 -17.87 36.11
N LEU A 7 -10.16 -16.71 36.73
CA LEU A 7 -9.72 -16.58 38.14
C LEU A 7 -10.66 -17.29 39.09
N ARG A 8 -11.98 -17.13 38.89
CA ARG A 8 -12.99 -17.87 39.66
C ARG A 8 -12.82 -19.38 39.53
N ASP A 9 -12.67 -19.89 38.31
CA ASP A 9 -12.60 -21.31 38.04
C ASP A 9 -11.30 -21.93 38.61
N LEU A 10 -10.20 -21.15 38.64
CA LEU A 10 -8.95 -21.52 39.29
C LEU A 10 -9.07 -21.62 40.81
N LEU A 11 -9.84 -20.76 41.46
CA LEU A 11 -10.01 -20.69 42.90
C LEU A 11 -11.17 -21.56 43.42
N ALA A 12 -12.14 -21.91 42.58
CA ALA A 12 -13.30 -22.71 42.95
C ALA A 12 -12.98 -24.05 43.62
N PRO A 13 -11.94 -24.81 43.21
CA PRO A 13 -11.58 -26.09 43.87
C PRO A 13 -11.14 -25.97 45.32
N LEU A 14 -10.72 -24.78 45.78
CA LEU A 14 -10.31 -24.55 47.15
C LEU A 14 -11.49 -24.61 48.15
N GLY A 15 -12.71 -24.40 47.67
CA GLY A 15 -13.94 -24.52 48.47
C GLY A 15 -14.11 -23.48 49.60
N VAL A 16 -13.25 -22.48 49.68
CA VAL A 16 -13.20 -21.49 50.75
C VAL A 16 -13.89 -20.16 50.41
N TYR A 17 -14.18 -19.93 49.11
CA TYR A 17 -14.73 -18.67 48.65
C TYR A 17 -16.25 -18.74 48.44
N ARG A 18 -16.94 -17.69 48.88
CA ARG A 18 -18.34 -17.45 48.53
C ARG A 18 -18.40 -16.46 47.38
N TRP A 19 -18.95 -16.88 46.21
CA TRP A 19 -18.87 -16.10 45.01
C TRP A 19 -19.96 -15.02 44.91
N GLU A 20 -21.21 -15.37 45.20
CA GLU A 20 -22.34 -14.44 45.04
C GLU A 20 -22.36 -13.40 46.15
N GLY A 21 -22.37 -12.11 45.78
CA GLY A 21 -22.50 -10.98 46.68
C GLY A 21 -21.34 -10.78 47.69
N SER A 22 -20.22 -11.49 47.49
CA SER A 22 -19.05 -11.33 48.37
C SER A 22 -18.12 -10.24 47.88
N PHE A 23 -17.39 -9.63 48.81
CA PHE A 23 -16.32 -8.66 48.49
C PHE A 23 -15.24 -9.27 47.58
N GLN A 24 -14.85 -10.51 47.87
CA GLN A 24 -13.85 -11.26 47.11
C GLN A 24 -14.28 -11.45 45.64
N TRP A 25 -15.56 -11.67 45.37
CA TRP A 25 -16.08 -11.75 44.03
C TRP A 25 -15.99 -10.41 43.29
N GLY A 26 -16.27 -9.31 43.98
CA GLY A 26 -16.12 -7.96 43.43
C GLY A 26 -14.67 -7.64 43.09
N GLU A 27 -13.72 -8.02 43.95
CA GLU A 27 -12.29 -7.86 43.74
C GLU A 27 -11.82 -8.65 42.50
N LEU A 28 -12.16 -9.95 42.41
CA LEU A 28 -11.81 -10.79 41.25
C LEU A 28 -12.43 -10.31 39.94
N GLN A 29 -13.62 -9.73 40.01
CA GLN A 29 -14.24 -9.12 38.81
C GLN A 29 -13.48 -7.87 38.37
N SER A 30 -13.04 -7.03 39.29
CA SER A 30 -12.25 -5.83 38.97
C SER A 30 -10.88 -6.20 38.37
N GLU A 31 -10.17 -7.12 39.04
CA GLU A 31 -8.88 -7.63 38.53
C GLU A 31 -9.05 -8.32 37.17
N GLY A 32 -10.13 -9.08 37.01
CA GLY A 32 -10.45 -9.74 35.76
C GLY A 32 -10.71 -8.75 34.60
N GLN A 33 -11.37 -7.62 34.89
CA GLN A 33 -11.57 -6.55 33.89
C GLN A 33 -10.25 -5.89 33.49
N ASP A 34 -9.37 -5.63 34.44
CA ASP A 34 -8.06 -5.05 34.16
C ASP A 34 -7.21 -6.02 33.31
N LEU A 35 -7.23 -7.32 33.61
CA LEU A 35 -6.58 -8.34 32.81
C LEU A 35 -7.19 -8.51 31.41
N ASP A 36 -8.52 -8.41 31.28
CA ASP A 36 -9.19 -8.42 29.98
C ASP A 36 -8.72 -7.21 29.14
N GLY A 37 -8.60 -6.02 29.74
CA GLY A 37 -8.05 -4.83 29.10
C GLY A 37 -6.60 -5.02 28.62
N VAL A 38 -5.73 -5.57 29.48
CA VAL A 38 -4.35 -5.87 29.10
C VAL A 38 -4.28 -6.89 27.96
N ALA A 39 -5.13 -7.91 27.97
CA ALA A 39 -5.18 -8.90 26.90
C ALA A 39 -5.64 -8.30 25.56
N GLU A 40 -6.59 -7.38 25.58
CA GLU A 40 -7.04 -6.64 24.40
C GLU A 40 -5.93 -5.77 23.82
N GLU A 41 -5.20 -5.04 24.67
CA GLU A 41 -4.04 -4.24 24.27
C GLU A 41 -2.92 -5.10 23.68
N LEU A 42 -2.62 -6.23 24.27
CA LEU A 42 -1.65 -7.18 23.73
C LEU A 42 -2.08 -7.71 22.35
N ALA A 43 -3.34 -8.05 22.18
CA ALA A 43 -3.88 -8.49 20.89
C ALA A 43 -3.83 -7.34 19.85
N HIS A 44 -4.06 -6.10 20.27
CA HIS A 44 -3.90 -4.92 19.42
C HIS A 44 -2.44 -4.76 18.99
N ILE A 45 -1.50 -4.79 19.92
CA ILE A 45 -0.06 -4.70 19.63
C ILE A 45 0.37 -5.80 18.66
N GLN A 46 -0.01 -7.06 18.92
CA GLN A 46 0.33 -8.19 18.03
C GLN A 46 -0.18 -7.98 16.61
N ARG A 47 -1.37 -7.43 16.45
CA ARG A 47 -1.97 -7.11 15.15
C ARG A 47 -1.18 -6.00 14.43
N GLU A 48 -0.83 -4.93 15.15
CA GLU A 48 -0.11 -3.79 14.59
C GLU A 48 1.39 -4.07 14.31
N MET A 49 1.99 -5.01 15.02
CA MET A 49 3.39 -5.42 14.78
C MET A 49 3.60 -6.22 13.49
N ASN A 50 2.56 -6.79 12.94
CA ASN A 50 2.65 -7.59 11.71
C ASN A 50 2.06 -6.80 10.54
N LEU A 51 2.89 -6.50 9.54
CA LEU A 51 2.48 -5.76 8.35
C LEU A 51 1.24 -6.35 7.66
N ALA A 52 1.09 -7.68 7.65
CA ALA A 52 -0.06 -8.35 7.04
C ALA A 52 -1.38 -8.10 7.78
N THR A 53 -1.33 -7.77 9.07
CA THR A 53 -2.51 -7.57 9.93
C THR A 53 -2.65 -6.15 10.45
N ALA A 54 -1.60 -5.34 10.36
CA ALA A 54 -1.59 -3.94 10.81
C ALA A 54 -2.68 -3.12 10.11
N GLN A 55 -3.33 -2.24 10.86
CA GLN A 55 -4.46 -1.44 10.37
C GLN A 55 -4.19 0.08 10.43
N ASN A 56 -3.51 0.54 11.46
CA ASN A 56 -3.34 1.97 11.72
C ASN A 56 -1.89 2.34 12.03
N GLN A 57 -1.52 2.23 13.29
CA GLN A 57 -0.23 2.71 13.80
C GLN A 57 0.95 1.94 13.21
N GLY A 58 0.82 0.63 13.04
CA GLY A 58 1.86 -0.20 12.45
C GLY A 58 2.16 0.19 11.00
N LEU A 59 1.13 0.44 10.18
CA LEU A 59 1.31 0.90 8.81
C LEU A 59 1.91 2.31 8.76
N ALA A 60 1.44 3.23 9.61
CA ALA A 60 1.97 4.59 9.68
C ALA A 60 3.45 4.63 10.06
N GLN A 61 3.89 3.76 10.98
CA GLN A 61 5.30 3.65 11.35
C GLN A 61 6.17 3.13 10.20
N VAL A 62 5.69 2.14 9.44
CA VAL A 62 6.41 1.62 8.27
C VAL A 62 6.49 2.67 7.16
N GLN A 63 5.41 3.43 6.91
CA GLN A 63 5.41 4.55 5.96
C GLN A 63 6.43 5.62 6.38
N ALA A 64 6.45 6.00 7.65
CA ALA A 64 7.41 6.97 8.18
C ALA A 64 8.87 6.48 8.06
N LEU A 65 9.11 5.18 8.29
CA LEU A 65 10.43 4.57 8.14
C LEU A 65 10.92 4.59 6.69
N LEU A 66 10.03 4.31 5.74
CA LEU A 66 10.35 4.31 4.31
C LEU A 66 10.40 5.73 3.72
N GLY A 67 9.80 6.72 4.36
CA GLY A 67 9.72 8.10 3.88
C GLY A 67 8.88 8.28 2.63
N VAL A 68 8.01 7.31 2.30
CA VAL A 68 7.16 7.31 1.11
C VAL A 68 5.70 7.05 1.47
N GLU A 69 4.79 7.67 0.73
CA GLU A 69 3.35 7.45 0.85
C GLU A 69 2.84 6.76 -0.43
N PRO A 70 2.70 5.42 -0.43
CA PRO A 70 2.12 4.72 -1.56
C PRO A 70 0.72 5.23 -1.86
N GLY A 71 0.39 5.33 -3.15
CA GLY A 71 -0.93 5.78 -3.61
C GLY A 71 -2.02 4.70 -3.52
N ALA A 72 -2.06 3.97 -2.41
CA ALA A 72 -3.01 2.88 -2.20
C ALA A 72 -4.45 3.38 -2.04
N ARG A 73 -5.41 2.63 -2.59
CA ARG A 73 -6.85 2.93 -2.52
C ARG A 73 -7.49 2.36 -1.26
N ASP A 74 -6.94 1.24 -0.79
CA ASP A 74 -7.42 0.54 0.40
C ASP A 74 -6.26 0.02 1.25
N MET A 75 -6.60 -0.55 2.41
CA MET A 75 -5.62 -1.04 3.39
C MET A 75 -4.83 -2.24 2.89
N GLU A 76 -5.42 -3.07 2.04
CA GLU A 76 -4.76 -4.25 1.50
C GLU A 76 -3.72 -3.86 0.45
N GLU A 77 -4.09 -2.97 -0.47
CA GLU A 77 -3.14 -2.38 -1.42
C GLU A 77 -1.98 -1.68 -0.69
N LEU A 78 -2.27 -0.97 0.40
CA LEU A 78 -1.24 -0.31 1.21
C LEU A 78 -0.26 -1.31 1.83
N ARG A 79 -0.77 -2.40 2.41
CA ARG A 79 0.08 -3.48 2.97
C ARG A 79 0.97 -4.10 1.89
N LEU A 80 0.40 -4.40 0.73
CA LEU A 80 1.14 -4.98 -0.41
C LEU A 80 2.23 -4.02 -0.91
N ALA A 81 1.93 -2.73 -1.04
CA ALA A 81 2.87 -1.72 -1.46
C ALA A 81 4.03 -1.56 -0.46
N LEU A 82 3.73 -1.48 0.83
CA LEU A 82 4.75 -1.40 1.87
C LEU A 82 5.61 -2.68 1.93
N ALA A 83 4.98 -3.86 1.76
CA ALA A 83 5.71 -5.12 1.69
C ALA A 83 6.63 -5.19 0.46
N ALA A 84 6.21 -4.65 -0.68
CA ALA A 84 7.04 -4.58 -1.89
C ALA A 84 8.26 -3.68 -1.67
N LEU A 85 8.07 -2.49 -1.08
CA LEU A 85 9.14 -1.56 -0.75
C LEU A 85 10.14 -2.13 0.27
N LEU A 86 9.66 -2.84 1.30
CA LEU A 86 10.54 -3.49 2.29
C LEU A 86 11.37 -4.65 1.71
N ARG A 87 11.00 -5.19 0.56
CA ARG A 87 11.77 -6.23 -0.15
C ARG A 87 12.95 -5.68 -0.93
N ILE A 88 13.05 -4.38 -1.11
CA ILE A 88 14.17 -3.76 -1.82
C ILE A 88 15.45 -4.06 -1.03
N GLY A 89 16.36 -4.81 -1.65
CA GLY A 89 17.64 -5.20 -1.09
C GLY A 89 18.70 -5.23 -2.19
N GLY A 90 19.93 -5.64 -1.88
CA GLY A 90 21.06 -5.65 -2.81
C GLY A 90 20.82 -6.41 -4.13
N ASP A 91 19.92 -7.38 -4.13
CA ASP A 91 19.58 -8.19 -5.30
C ASP A 91 18.37 -7.66 -6.09
N SER A 92 17.80 -6.51 -5.68
CA SER A 92 16.54 -5.97 -6.21
C SER A 92 16.73 -5.09 -7.46
N PHE A 93 17.96 -4.89 -7.92
CA PHE A 93 18.27 -4.00 -9.05
C PHE A 93 18.31 -4.73 -10.41
N THR A 94 17.59 -5.83 -10.56
CA THR A 94 17.31 -6.41 -11.86
C THR A 94 16.04 -5.80 -12.45
N LEU A 95 15.94 -5.70 -13.76
CA LEU A 95 14.74 -5.17 -14.44
C LEU A 95 13.45 -5.88 -13.99
N ALA A 96 13.51 -7.21 -13.83
CA ALA A 96 12.38 -7.99 -13.36
C ALA A 96 11.96 -7.58 -11.93
N ALA A 97 12.92 -7.50 -11.00
CA ALA A 97 12.65 -7.14 -9.61
C ALA A 97 12.13 -5.69 -9.48
N MET A 98 12.72 -4.74 -10.23
CA MET A 98 12.24 -3.35 -10.25
C MET A 98 10.78 -3.26 -10.75
N ASN A 99 10.48 -3.93 -11.88
CA ASN A 99 9.12 -3.95 -12.43
C ASN A 99 8.12 -4.67 -11.51
N ASP A 100 8.52 -5.75 -10.83
CA ASP A 100 7.68 -6.45 -9.86
C ASP A 100 7.41 -5.59 -8.61
N THR A 101 8.42 -4.84 -8.16
CA THR A 101 8.26 -3.90 -7.03
C THR A 101 7.31 -2.75 -7.40
N LEU A 102 7.47 -2.14 -8.58
CA LEU A 102 6.55 -1.10 -9.07
C LEU A 102 5.11 -1.61 -9.13
N ARG A 103 4.92 -2.81 -9.67
CA ARG A 103 3.59 -3.45 -9.73
C ARG A 103 3.04 -3.72 -8.32
N GLY A 104 3.88 -4.19 -7.40
CA GLY A 104 3.53 -4.38 -5.99
C GLY A 104 3.13 -3.09 -5.28
N CYS A 105 3.70 -1.94 -5.68
CA CYS A 105 3.31 -0.62 -5.20
C CYS A 105 2.05 -0.06 -5.87
N GLY A 106 1.40 -0.82 -6.76
CA GLY A 106 0.22 -0.35 -7.50
C GLY A 106 0.55 0.67 -8.60
N ILE A 107 1.82 0.80 -8.98
CA ILE A 107 2.27 1.72 -10.01
C ILE A 107 2.30 0.99 -11.36
N SER A 108 1.43 1.41 -12.29
CA SER A 108 1.38 0.89 -13.66
C SER A 108 2.48 1.52 -14.51
N ALA A 109 3.74 1.33 -14.11
CA ALA A 109 4.91 1.76 -14.86
C ALA A 109 5.77 0.55 -15.24
N GLN A 110 6.58 0.72 -16.30
CA GLN A 110 7.51 -0.28 -16.78
C GLN A 110 8.89 0.35 -16.98
N VAL A 111 9.89 -0.23 -16.36
CA VAL A 111 11.31 0.12 -16.52
C VAL A 111 11.91 -0.71 -17.61
N ALA A 112 12.68 -0.08 -18.49
CA ALA A 112 13.41 -0.72 -19.56
C ALA A 112 14.84 -0.13 -19.69
N GLU A 113 15.79 -0.95 -20.14
CA GLU A 113 17.14 -0.53 -20.48
C GLU A 113 17.17 0.05 -21.90
N THR A 114 18.00 1.06 -22.11
CA THR A 114 18.14 1.76 -23.41
C THR A 114 19.33 1.31 -24.24
N GLY A 115 20.15 0.41 -23.75
CA GLY A 115 21.44 0.08 -24.36
C GLY A 115 22.61 0.91 -23.83
N ASP A 116 22.36 2.01 -23.14
CA ASP A 116 23.33 2.71 -22.28
C ASP A 116 23.17 2.16 -20.85
N PRO A 117 24.22 1.59 -20.25
CA PRO A 117 24.15 0.96 -18.92
C PRO A 117 23.82 1.95 -17.79
N LEU A 118 23.95 3.24 -18.02
CA LEU A 118 23.64 4.28 -17.04
C LEU A 118 22.29 4.98 -17.31
N HIS A 119 21.52 4.49 -18.27
CA HIS A 119 20.25 5.12 -18.67
C HIS A 119 19.10 4.12 -18.66
N LEU A 120 18.07 4.43 -17.88
CA LEU A 120 16.81 3.68 -17.80
C LEU A 120 15.65 4.54 -18.31
N VAL A 121 14.72 3.91 -19.00
CA VAL A 121 13.46 4.52 -19.41
C VAL A 121 12.32 3.96 -18.59
N VAL A 122 11.51 4.85 -18.03
CA VAL A 122 10.27 4.52 -17.34
C VAL A 122 9.10 4.95 -18.19
N SER A 123 8.30 3.99 -18.62
CA SER A 123 7.09 4.20 -19.42
C SER A 123 5.84 3.83 -18.63
N PHE A 124 4.70 4.39 -19.01
CA PHE A 124 3.40 4.12 -18.39
C PHE A 124 2.46 3.48 -19.41
N PRO A 125 2.60 2.16 -19.67
CA PRO A 125 1.73 1.46 -20.60
C PRO A 125 0.29 1.48 -20.08
N GLY A 126 -0.66 1.78 -20.97
CA GLY A 126 -2.06 1.85 -20.60
C GLY A 126 -2.51 3.18 -19.99
N VAL A 127 -1.64 4.20 -19.93
CA VAL A 127 -1.98 5.55 -19.46
C VAL A 127 -1.70 6.55 -20.57
N GLY A 128 -2.74 7.21 -21.08
CA GLY A 128 -2.60 8.30 -22.05
C GLY A 128 -2.12 9.59 -21.38
N GLY A 129 -1.03 10.17 -21.86
CA GLY A 129 -0.43 11.38 -21.30
C GLY A 129 0.30 11.16 -19.98
N VAL A 130 0.48 12.23 -19.23
CA VAL A 130 1.09 12.18 -17.91
C VAL A 130 0.06 11.67 -16.90
N PRO A 131 0.37 10.61 -16.11
CA PRO A 131 -0.52 10.12 -15.07
C PRO A 131 -0.92 11.24 -14.09
N ALA A 132 -2.19 11.28 -13.68
CA ALA A 132 -2.70 12.33 -12.80
C ALA A 132 -1.94 12.43 -11.46
N ASP A 133 -1.49 11.28 -10.94
CA ASP A 133 -0.77 11.17 -9.67
C ASP A 133 0.75 11.05 -9.85
N PHE A 134 1.30 11.45 -11.02
CA PHE A 134 2.73 11.32 -11.33
C PHE A 134 3.64 11.92 -10.25
N GLY A 135 3.30 13.09 -9.73
CA GLY A 135 4.08 13.75 -8.67
C GLY A 135 4.19 12.94 -7.37
N ARG A 136 3.22 12.05 -7.10
CA ARG A 136 3.27 11.11 -5.95
C ARG A 136 4.01 9.82 -6.30
N MET A 137 3.89 9.35 -7.54
CA MET A 137 4.55 8.13 -8.00
C MET A 137 6.04 8.32 -8.22
N GLN A 138 6.47 9.47 -8.69
CA GLN A 138 7.86 9.76 -9.02
C GLN A 138 8.83 9.48 -7.87
N PRO A 139 8.63 9.98 -6.62
CA PRO A 139 9.53 9.68 -5.51
C PRO A 139 9.61 8.18 -5.18
N ILE A 140 8.51 7.45 -5.35
CA ILE A 140 8.48 6.00 -5.12
C ILE A 140 9.28 5.28 -6.20
N ILE A 141 9.11 5.67 -7.47
CA ILE A 141 9.86 5.12 -8.62
C ILE A 141 11.36 5.37 -8.40
N GLU A 142 11.74 6.59 -8.04
CA GLU A 142 13.13 6.96 -7.79
C GLU A 142 13.74 6.21 -6.58
N ALA A 143 12.93 5.88 -5.57
CA ALA A 143 13.39 5.06 -4.44
C ALA A 143 13.62 3.57 -4.81
N ILE A 144 12.92 3.08 -5.84
CA ILE A 144 13.06 1.71 -6.34
C ILE A 144 14.25 1.57 -7.29
N LEU A 145 14.56 2.63 -8.05
CA LEU A 145 15.61 2.61 -9.06
C LEU A 145 17.00 2.88 -8.44
N PRO A 146 18.08 2.35 -9.05
CA PRO A 146 19.43 2.63 -8.59
C PRO A 146 19.77 4.12 -8.70
N CYS A 147 20.30 4.71 -7.65
CA CYS A 147 20.58 6.15 -7.55
C CYS A 147 21.68 6.67 -8.52
N HIS A 148 22.43 5.77 -9.16
CA HIS A 148 23.55 6.11 -10.06
C HIS A 148 23.16 6.12 -11.53
N VAL A 149 21.91 5.79 -11.87
CA VAL A 149 21.42 5.78 -13.26
C VAL A 149 20.61 7.02 -13.57
N TRP A 150 20.66 7.48 -14.79
CA TRP A 150 19.78 8.52 -15.28
C TRP A 150 18.43 7.92 -15.68
N VAL A 151 17.35 8.51 -15.23
CA VAL A 151 15.98 8.04 -15.47
C VAL A 151 15.27 9.00 -16.41
N GLU A 152 14.83 8.49 -17.54
CA GLU A 152 13.98 9.20 -18.49
C GLU A 152 12.54 8.71 -18.38
N TYR A 153 11.59 9.64 -18.23
CA TYR A 153 10.17 9.32 -18.19
C TYR A 153 9.54 9.52 -19.56
N THR A 154 8.95 8.47 -20.11
CA THR A 154 8.22 8.53 -21.38
C THR A 154 6.73 8.34 -21.17
N PHE A 155 5.95 9.24 -21.75
CA PHE A 155 4.50 9.22 -21.66
C PHE A 155 3.90 8.94 -23.03
N SER A 156 2.84 8.13 -23.07
CA SER A 156 2.08 7.90 -24.30
C SER A 156 1.38 9.20 -24.71
N ALA A 157 1.69 9.71 -25.89
CA ALA A 157 1.05 10.90 -26.42
C ALA A 157 0.15 10.55 -27.61
N MET A 158 -0.97 11.24 -27.76
CA MET A 158 -1.81 11.16 -28.95
C MET A 158 -1.02 11.66 -30.16
N THR A 159 -0.77 10.79 -31.13
CA THR A 159 -0.14 11.16 -32.39
C THR A 159 -1.19 11.47 -33.46
N TRP A 160 -0.83 12.27 -34.47
CA TRP A 160 -1.71 12.54 -35.58
C TRP A 160 -2.17 11.28 -36.31
N SER A 161 -1.34 10.27 -36.42
CA SER A 161 -1.68 8.99 -37.03
C SER A 161 -2.78 8.25 -36.25
N VAL A 162 -2.73 8.26 -34.91
CA VAL A 162 -3.76 7.66 -34.06
C VAL A 162 -5.05 8.46 -34.14
N LEU A 163 -4.94 9.79 -34.11
CA LEU A 163 -6.11 10.67 -34.27
C LEU A 163 -6.83 10.43 -35.62
N GLN A 164 -6.09 10.37 -36.73
CA GLN A 164 -6.63 10.11 -38.06
C GLN A 164 -7.22 8.69 -38.18
N ALA A 165 -6.72 7.72 -37.45
CA ALA A 165 -7.32 6.38 -37.45
C ALA A 165 -8.64 6.32 -36.67
N GLN A 166 -8.80 7.15 -35.65
CA GLN A 166 -10.02 7.22 -34.83
C GLN A 166 -11.09 8.12 -35.45
N PHE A 167 -10.67 9.25 -36.03
CA PHE A 167 -11.57 10.27 -36.58
C PHE A 167 -11.23 10.50 -38.06
N LYS A 168 -12.22 10.21 -38.91
CA LYS A 168 -12.04 10.30 -40.38
C LYS A 168 -11.89 11.74 -40.89
N ASP A 169 -12.53 12.68 -40.22
CA ASP A 169 -12.57 14.09 -40.56
C ASP A 169 -12.77 14.95 -39.29
N TRP A 170 -12.62 16.27 -39.46
CA TRP A 170 -12.76 17.22 -38.38
C TRP A 170 -14.20 17.30 -37.85
N ASP A 171 -15.20 17.10 -38.69
CA ASP A 171 -16.61 17.13 -38.29
C ASP A 171 -16.91 15.97 -37.33
N SER A 172 -16.31 14.80 -37.56
CA SER A 172 -16.45 13.64 -36.65
C SER A 172 -15.74 13.86 -35.29
N LEU A 173 -14.63 14.60 -35.29
CA LEU A 173 -13.91 14.96 -34.05
C LEU A 173 -14.71 16.01 -33.26
N GLU A 174 -15.22 17.04 -33.90
CA GLU A 174 -16.06 18.07 -33.27
C GLU A 174 -17.40 17.50 -32.78
N GLY A 175 -18.00 16.59 -33.53
CA GLY A 175 -19.22 15.89 -33.15
C GLY A 175 -19.06 15.00 -31.91
N ALA A 176 -17.86 14.52 -31.63
CA ALA A 176 -17.55 13.72 -30.43
C ALA A 176 -17.47 14.57 -29.16
N GLN A 177 -17.41 15.92 -29.27
CA GLN A 177 -17.34 16.86 -28.14
C GLN A 177 -16.27 16.52 -27.08
N ILE A 178 -15.14 15.94 -27.50
CA ILE A 178 -14.04 15.54 -26.65
C ILE A 178 -13.11 16.73 -26.41
N THR A 179 -12.73 16.98 -25.18
CA THR A 179 -11.71 17.99 -24.86
C THR A 179 -10.31 17.49 -25.24
N TRP A 180 -9.36 18.38 -25.48
CA TRP A 180 -7.97 18.03 -25.77
C TRP A 180 -7.38 17.11 -24.69
N LYS A 181 -7.69 17.37 -23.41
CA LYS A 181 -7.30 16.52 -22.30
C LYS A 181 -8.01 15.15 -22.31
N GLY A 182 -9.18 15.07 -22.91
CA GLY A 182 -9.90 13.82 -23.16
C GLY A 182 -9.26 13.00 -24.27
N LEU A 183 -8.76 13.67 -25.33
CA LEU A 183 -8.03 13.03 -26.43
C LEU A 183 -6.70 12.44 -25.97
N GLU A 184 -5.94 13.15 -25.13
CA GLU A 184 -4.69 12.64 -24.56
C GLU A 184 -4.90 11.33 -23.81
N LYS A 185 -6.04 11.17 -23.14
CA LYS A 185 -6.38 9.93 -22.39
C LYS A 185 -6.81 8.76 -23.29
N GLN A 186 -7.15 9.04 -24.56
CA GLN A 186 -7.53 8.03 -25.55
C GLN A 186 -6.33 7.56 -26.40
N ALA A 187 -5.14 8.03 -26.13
CA ALA A 187 -3.89 7.71 -26.85
C ALA A 187 -3.37 6.28 -26.59
N LEU A 188 -4.27 5.34 -26.34
CA LEU A 188 -3.97 3.94 -26.04
C LEU A 188 -4.26 3.03 -27.21
#